data_cbd22d6fbdd65ef878b22382f5e2caef
#
_entry.id   cbd22d6fbdd65ef878b22382f5e2caef
#
_cell.length_a   1.000
_cell.length_b   1.000
_cell.length_c   1.000
_cell.angle_alpha   90.00
_cell.angle_beta   90.00
_cell.angle_gamma   90.00
#
_symmetry.space_group_name_H-M   'P 1'
#
loop_
_entity.id
_entity.type
_entity.pdbx_description
1 polymer ?
#
loop_
_entity_poly.entity_id
_entity_poly.type
_entity_poly.pdbx_seq_one_letter_code
_entity_poly.pdbx_strand_id
1 'polypeptide(L)'
;MNGVLLVECVIWLIISVRFNSVMIKVKRLDDNLNIEGKRVLLRVDFNVPINDGAITEDSRIEKVLPTIKFLISKKAKIIIIAHLGRPKGKIVPELTLKPIAKKLSNYLNQNIVF
;
A
#
# COMPACT_ATOMS: atom_id res chain seq x y z
N MET A 1 -6.21 19.19 0.42
CA MET A 1 -5.27 18.22 0.99
C MET A 1 -5.84 16.81 0.80
N ASN A 2 -5.31 16.07 -0.15
CA ASN A 2 -5.72 14.70 -0.42
C ASN A 2 -4.80 13.77 0.40
N GLY A 3 -5.31 13.23 1.50
CA GLY A 3 -4.60 12.22 2.29
C GLY A 3 -5.02 10.82 1.85
N VAL A 4 -4.09 9.88 1.87
CA VAL A 4 -4.25 8.50 1.41
C VAL A 4 -4.29 7.52 2.58
N LEU A 5 -5.35 6.77 2.75
CA LEU A 5 -5.54 5.76 3.81
C LEU A 5 -5.91 4.37 3.24
N LEU A 6 -5.30 3.32 3.69
CA LEU A 6 -5.27 1.97 3.13
C LEU A 6 -6.27 0.92 3.64
N VAL A 7 -6.74 0.05 2.79
CA VAL A 7 -7.38 -1.25 3.11
C VAL A 7 -6.55 -2.38 2.51
N GLU A 8 -6.27 -3.43 3.29
CA GLU A 8 -5.59 -4.63 2.80
C GLU A 8 -6.28 -5.23 1.59
N CYS A 9 -5.53 -5.39 0.51
CA CYS A 9 -5.87 -6.35 -0.51
C CYS A 9 -5.31 -7.70 -0.07
N VAL A 10 -6.09 -8.48 0.69
CA VAL A 10 -5.75 -9.87 1.01
C VAL A 10 -5.98 -10.69 -0.24
N ILE A 11 -5.00 -10.70 -1.14
CA ILE A 11 -4.91 -11.73 -2.15
C ILE A 11 -3.84 -12.69 -1.67
N TRP A 12 -4.25 -13.60 -0.81
CA TRP A 12 -3.65 -14.93 -0.66
C TRP A 12 -4.47 -15.74 0.34
N LEU A 13 -5.40 -16.50 -0.13
CA LEU A 13 -5.65 -17.87 0.29
C LEU A 13 -6.73 -18.50 -0.59
N ILE A 14 -6.36 -18.97 -1.77
CA ILE A 14 -7.10 -20.09 -2.35
C ILE A 14 -6.39 -21.34 -1.84
N ILE A 15 -6.67 -21.69 -0.60
CA ILE A 15 -6.49 -23.07 -0.16
C ILE A 15 -7.72 -23.81 -0.65
N SER A 16 -7.53 -24.70 -1.60
CA SER A 16 -8.50 -25.74 -1.95
C SER A 16 -8.79 -26.61 -0.73
N VAL A 17 -9.74 -26.21 0.06
CA VAL A 17 -10.43 -27.10 0.98
C VAL A 17 -11.84 -27.28 0.42
N ARG A 18 -12.09 -28.45 -0.15
CA ARG A 18 -13.45 -28.94 -0.41
C ARG A 18 -14.14 -29.07 0.95
N PHE A 19 -14.87 -28.06 1.35
CA PHE A 19 -15.93 -28.16 2.35
C PHE A 19 -17.07 -27.23 1.98
N ASN A 20 -18.25 -27.83 1.82
CA ASN A 20 -19.59 -27.24 1.70
C ASN A 20 -19.67 -25.71 1.54
N SER A 21 -19.89 -25.27 0.31
CA SER A 21 -20.62 -24.09 -0.17
C SER A 21 -20.84 -22.90 0.78
N VAL A 22 -19.82 -22.42 1.46
CA VAL A 22 -19.83 -21.04 1.92
C VAL A 22 -19.06 -20.20 0.91
N MET A 23 -19.75 -19.62 -0.03
CA MET A 23 -19.19 -18.63 -0.95
C MET A 23 -18.82 -17.40 -0.11
N ILE A 24 -17.57 -17.29 0.31
CA ILE A 24 -17.04 -16.06 0.92
C ILE A 24 -17.02 -15.01 -0.17
N LYS A 25 -17.96 -14.07 -0.12
CA LYS A 25 -18.03 -12.95 -1.05
C LYS A 25 -16.97 -11.91 -0.65
N VAL A 26 -15.78 -12.01 -1.25
CA VAL A 26 -14.72 -11.02 -1.06
C VAL A 26 -15.08 -9.75 -1.84
N LYS A 27 -15.10 -8.61 -1.14
CA LYS A 27 -15.23 -7.30 -1.80
C LYS A 27 -13.96 -7.01 -2.60
N ARG A 28 -14.14 -6.69 -3.87
CA ARG A 28 -13.05 -6.26 -4.75
C ARG A 28 -13.00 -4.73 -4.81
N LEU A 29 -11.83 -4.23 -5.12
CA LEU A 29 -11.65 -2.83 -5.50
C LEU A 29 -12.10 -2.69 -6.95
N ASP A 30 -13.30 -2.15 -7.16
CA ASP A 30 -13.91 -1.99 -8.48
C ASP A 30 -14.46 -0.58 -8.69
N ASP A 31 -14.91 -0.29 -9.91
CA ASP A 31 -15.40 1.04 -10.29
C ASP A 31 -16.69 1.46 -9.58
N ASN A 32 -17.44 0.52 -9.04
CA ASN A 32 -18.70 0.77 -8.31
C ASN A 32 -18.45 1.22 -6.86
N LEU A 33 -17.19 1.22 -6.42
CA LEU A 33 -16.85 1.59 -5.06
C LEU A 33 -16.98 3.12 -4.85
N ASN A 34 -17.95 3.54 -4.06
CA ASN A 34 -18.12 4.94 -3.69
C ASN A 34 -17.19 5.27 -2.50
N ILE A 35 -15.98 5.77 -2.83
CA ILE A 35 -14.94 6.14 -1.87
C ILE A 35 -14.49 7.60 -1.99
N GLU A 36 -15.19 8.41 -2.78
CA GLU A 36 -14.89 9.84 -2.91
C GLU A 36 -14.92 10.52 -1.54
N GLY A 37 -13.84 11.23 -1.21
CA GLY A 37 -13.65 11.92 0.06
C GLY A 37 -13.49 11.01 1.30
N LYS A 38 -13.65 9.68 1.14
CA LYS A 38 -13.49 8.73 2.24
C LYS A 38 -12.01 8.46 2.53
N ARG A 39 -11.72 8.17 3.79
CA ARG A 39 -10.39 7.71 4.22
C ARG A 39 -10.24 6.23 3.92
N VAL A 40 -9.21 5.88 3.17
CA VAL A 40 -8.88 4.51 2.78
C VAL A 40 -7.53 4.14 3.42
N LEU A 41 -7.48 3.13 4.28
CA LEU A 41 -6.26 2.60 4.89
C LEU A 41 -5.69 1.51 3.97
N LEU A 42 -4.49 1.70 3.37
CA LEU A 42 -3.82 0.81 2.43
C LEU A 42 -2.56 0.19 3.07
N ARG A 43 -2.58 -1.08 3.46
CA ARG A 43 -1.38 -1.80 3.86
C ARG A 43 -0.70 -2.39 2.64
N VAL A 44 0.57 -2.10 2.46
CA VAL A 44 1.39 -2.55 1.34
C VAL A 44 2.68 -3.21 1.82
N ASP A 45 3.25 -4.05 0.97
CA ASP A 45 4.60 -4.57 1.16
C ASP A 45 5.59 -3.67 0.42
N PHE A 46 6.19 -2.72 1.14
CA PHE A 46 7.28 -1.89 0.68
C PHE A 46 8.63 -2.33 1.27
N ASN A 47 8.77 -3.61 1.61
CA ASN A 47 10.04 -4.16 2.09
C ASN A 47 11.04 -4.30 0.93
N VAL A 48 11.59 -3.19 0.49
CA VAL A 48 12.56 -3.06 -0.59
C VAL A 48 13.98 -2.95 -0.05
N PRO A 49 15.01 -3.40 -0.78
CA PRO A 49 16.40 -3.23 -0.35
C PRO A 49 16.81 -1.75 -0.44
N ILE A 50 17.40 -1.26 0.64
CA ILE A 50 17.95 0.10 0.75
C ILE A 50 19.43 -0.03 1.10
N ASN A 51 20.30 0.57 0.28
CA ASN A 51 21.74 0.68 0.52
C ASN A 51 22.11 2.17 0.56
N ASP A 52 22.79 2.58 1.61
CA ASP A 52 23.23 3.98 1.81
C ASP A 52 22.10 5.01 1.63
N GLY A 53 20.89 4.66 2.12
CA GLY A 53 19.71 5.51 2.02
C GLY A 53 19.04 5.55 0.63
N ALA A 54 19.56 4.80 -0.35
CA ALA A 54 19.00 4.68 -1.69
C ALA A 54 18.31 3.33 -1.89
N ILE A 55 17.13 3.36 -2.54
CA ILE A 55 16.42 2.14 -2.93
C ILE A 55 17.12 1.56 -4.15
N THR A 56 17.59 0.31 -4.04
CA THR A 56 18.32 -0.39 -5.13
C THR A 56 17.40 -1.19 -6.03
N GLU A 57 16.22 -1.57 -5.55
CA GLU A 57 15.21 -2.31 -6.31
C GLU A 57 13.82 -1.87 -5.84
N ASP A 58 12.96 -1.41 -6.74
CA ASP A 58 11.68 -0.78 -6.42
C ASP A 58 10.44 -1.45 -7.06
N SER A 59 10.60 -2.66 -7.60
CA SER A 59 9.50 -3.40 -8.25
C SER A 59 8.28 -3.60 -7.35
N ARG A 60 8.48 -3.71 -6.04
CA ARG A 60 7.37 -3.80 -5.07
C ARG A 60 6.58 -2.50 -4.99
N ILE A 61 7.26 -1.36 -5.11
CA ILE A 61 6.61 -0.05 -5.15
C ILE A 61 5.81 0.07 -6.45
N GLU A 62 6.44 -0.27 -7.58
CA GLU A 62 5.80 -0.19 -8.90
C GLU A 62 4.52 -1.04 -8.99
N LYS A 63 4.54 -2.25 -8.43
CA LYS A 63 3.36 -3.15 -8.41
C LYS A 63 2.16 -2.58 -7.68
N VAL A 64 2.36 -1.68 -6.74
CA VAL A 64 1.29 -1.04 -5.95
C VAL A 64 0.76 0.23 -6.61
N LEU A 65 1.54 0.85 -7.50
CA LEU A 65 1.16 2.11 -8.16
C LEU A 65 -0.22 2.08 -8.84
N PRO A 66 -0.63 1.03 -9.57
CA PRO A 66 -1.96 0.98 -10.18
C PRO A 66 -3.08 1.11 -9.15
N THR A 67 -2.96 0.43 -8.01
CA THR A 67 -3.92 0.52 -6.92
C THR A 67 -4.00 1.93 -6.33
N ILE A 68 -2.85 2.55 -6.06
CA ILE A 68 -2.80 3.91 -5.51
C ILE A 68 -3.40 4.91 -6.52
N LYS A 69 -3.03 4.81 -7.80
CA LYS A 69 -3.56 5.67 -8.86
C LYS A 69 -5.07 5.51 -9.01
N PHE A 70 -5.60 4.29 -8.91
CA PHE A 70 -7.03 4.04 -8.90
C PHE A 70 -7.72 4.75 -7.73
N LEU A 71 -7.20 4.63 -6.52
CA LEU A 71 -7.76 5.30 -5.34
C LEU A 71 -7.70 6.82 -5.47
N ILE A 72 -6.62 7.36 -6.03
CA ILE A 72 -6.49 8.80 -6.33
C ILE A 72 -7.55 9.24 -7.34
N SER A 73 -7.76 8.47 -8.42
CA SER A 73 -8.77 8.78 -9.43
C SER A 73 -10.19 8.82 -8.87
N LYS A 74 -10.45 8.02 -7.82
CA LYS A 74 -11.71 8.03 -7.06
C LYS A 74 -11.77 9.12 -5.98
N LYS A 75 -10.77 10.02 -5.92
CA LYS A 75 -10.66 11.11 -4.93
C LYS A 75 -10.72 10.64 -3.48
N ALA A 76 -10.22 9.45 -3.20
CA ALA A 76 -10.09 8.94 -1.85
C ALA A 76 -8.97 9.67 -1.09
N LYS A 77 -9.11 9.73 0.24
CA LYS A 77 -8.04 10.19 1.15
C LYS A 77 -7.25 8.96 1.58
N ILE A 78 -6.04 8.76 1.09
CA ILE A 78 -5.27 7.53 1.24
C ILE A 78 -4.24 7.66 2.37
N ILE A 79 -4.20 6.75 3.38
CA ILE A 79 -3.11 6.57 4.35
C ILE A 79 -2.44 5.23 4.06
N ILE A 80 -1.14 5.24 3.75
CA ILE A 80 -0.36 4.04 3.47
C ILE A 80 0.29 3.53 4.75
N ILE A 81 0.14 2.23 5.04
CA ILE A 81 0.87 1.52 6.09
C ILE A 81 1.81 0.52 5.45
N ALA A 82 3.07 0.59 5.82
CA ALA A 82 4.09 -0.35 5.37
C ALA A 82 5.09 -0.63 6.50
N HIS A 83 5.93 -1.64 6.32
CA HIS A 83 7.07 -1.89 7.19
C HIS A 83 8.34 -2.06 6.35
N LEU A 84 9.47 -1.78 6.95
CA LEU A 84 10.78 -2.01 6.38
C LEU A 84 11.62 -2.83 7.36
N GLY A 85 12.16 -3.96 6.90
CA GLY A 85 12.94 -4.85 7.74
C GLY A 85 12.18 -5.41 8.95
N ARG A 86 12.90 -5.70 10.02
CA ARG A 86 12.37 -6.26 11.27
C ARG A 86 12.95 -5.54 12.49
N PRO A 87 12.45 -4.38 12.89
CA PRO A 87 13.01 -3.59 13.98
C PRO A 87 12.80 -4.19 15.38
N LYS A 88 12.00 -5.28 15.53
CA LYS A 88 11.73 -5.99 16.80
C LYS A 88 11.29 -5.05 17.94
N GLY A 89 10.40 -4.09 17.63
CA GLY A 89 9.87 -3.14 18.60
C GLY A 89 10.82 -2.02 19.01
N LYS A 90 11.95 -1.84 18.32
CA LYS A 90 12.90 -0.75 18.57
C LYS A 90 12.84 0.26 17.42
N ILE A 91 13.19 1.52 17.73
CA ILE A 91 13.38 2.52 16.67
C ILE A 91 14.75 2.29 16.05
N VAL A 92 14.77 1.98 14.77
CA VAL A 92 15.98 1.75 13.96
C VAL A 92 15.98 2.79 12.84
N PRO A 93 16.83 3.84 12.89
CA PRO A 93 16.82 4.96 11.94
C PRO A 93 16.99 4.51 10.48
N GLU A 94 17.76 3.46 10.25
CA GLU A 94 18.03 2.89 8.91
C GLU A 94 16.79 2.22 8.29
N LEU A 95 15.80 1.87 9.12
CA LEU A 95 14.54 1.25 8.69
C LEU A 95 13.41 2.28 8.54
N THR A 96 13.76 3.56 8.33
CA THR A 96 12.77 4.60 8.04
C THR A 96 12.16 4.43 6.64
N LEU A 97 10.88 4.70 6.51
CA LEU A 97 10.17 4.68 5.21
C LEU A 97 10.35 5.99 4.41
N LYS A 98 11.12 6.96 4.89
CA LYS A 98 11.37 8.25 4.19
C LYS A 98 11.85 8.09 2.75
N PRO A 99 12.83 7.22 2.43
CA PRO A 99 13.27 7.02 1.04
C PRO A 99 12.14 6.50 0.15
N ILE A 100 11.29 5.64 0.70
CA ILE A 100 10.13 5.08 -0.02
C ILE A 100 9.07 6.16 -0.26
N ALA A 101 8.76 6.99 0.74
CA ALA A 101 7.84 8.12 0.59
C ALA A 101 8.31 9.09 -0.50
N LYS A 102 9.62 9.42 -0.53
CA LYS A 102 10.23 10.26 -1.57
C LYS A 102 10.11 9.62 -2.96
N LYS A 103 10.42 8.34 -3.09
CA LYS A 103 10.32 7.61 -4.36
C LYS A 103 8.88 7.57 -4.85
N LEU A 104 7.94 7.26 -3.97
CA LEU A 104 6.51 7.22 -4.26
C LEU A 104 5.96 8.60 -4.67
N SER A 105 6.40 9.67 -4.00
CA SER A 105 6.09 11.05 -4.37
C SER A 105 6.50 11.36 -5.82
N ASN A 106 7.68 10.91 -6.23
CA ASN A 106 8.16 11.07 -7.61
C ASN A 106 7.28 10.29 -8.61
N TYR A 107 6.94 9.04 -8.32
CA TYR A 107 6.08 8.22 -9.18
C TYR A 107 4.65 8.78 -9.34
N LEU A 108 4.13 9.40 -8.31
CA LEU A 108 2.76 9.93 -8.31
C LEU A 108 2.71 11.42 -8.69
N ASN A 109 3.86 12.08 -8.76
CA ASN A 109 3.96 13.53 -8.95
C ASN A 109 3.08 14.31 -7.95
N GLN A 110 3.07 13.86 -6.71
CA GLN A 110 2.30 14.43 -5.61
C GLN A 110 3.12 14.45 -4.32
N ASN A 111 2.86 15.44 -3.46
CA ASN A 111 3.48 15.48 -2.16
C ASN A 111 2.89 14.40 -1.23
N ILE A 112 3.75 13.59 -0.64
CA ILE A 112 3.39 12.58 0.36
C ILE A 112 3.88 13.06 1.70
N VAL A 113 2.95 13.21 2.63
CA VAL A 113 3.27 13.54 4.03
C VAL A 113 3.71 12.25 4.73
N PHE A 114 4.85 12.33 5.41
CA PHE A 114 5.45 11.21 6.14
C PHE A 114 5.56 11.56 7.63
#